data_74667c7c235bbd36254b9406a9c257ba
#
_entry.id   74667c7c235bbd36254b9406a9c257ba
#
_cell.length_a   1.000
_cell.length_b   1.000
_cell.length_c   1.000
_cell.angle_alpha   90.00
_cell.angle_beta   90.00
_cell.angle_gamma   90.00
#
_symmetry.space_group_name_H-M   'P 1'
#
loop_
_entity.id
_entity.type
_entity.pdbx_description
1 polymer ?
#
loop_
_entity_poly.entity_id
_entity_poly.type
_entity_poly.pdbx_seq_one_letter_code
_entity_poly.pdbx_strand_id
1 'polypeptide(L)'
;MSIITDFTNRRMYFWRGYYFGKEGIWCQDFDKEKAFCVLKDSLYKDYMVRAVADNGKTIAVSRNIGTNEPLLMVDVDKKTITNTIYNHTFIYPCLDREGSKVFSVTKSDIYKNIYGNPFCVDAETGKVIATLDEKTQWGNTAYHPTSNSVYFSAFRQPNLYKFNFDTLMFSAIPTDKKIRISDCKVACDNKGYYYLGSNILVYMNNEDEEVWRINFKEKEKLSGKTLFSICLSDHPDYIAVYLLDGNWLFIVNRNDFSYKKYKLGRVGFSEFFNNSLLFIYKNDNLSTLNLETLEEKPFLPTTGASL
;
A
#
# COMPACT_ATOMS: atom_id res chain seq x y z
N MET A 1 5.34 -11.91 -8.21
CA MET A 1 5.90 -10.58 -8.48
C MET A 1 5.20 -9.61 -7.56
N SER A 2 5.87 -8.65 -6.99
CA SER A 2 5.22 -7.59 -6.23
C SER A 2 5.67 -6.26 -6.81
N ILE A 3 4.77 -5.32 -6.87
CA ILE A 3 4.95 -4.01 -7.49
C ILE A 3 4.50 -2.97 -6.47
N ILE A 4 5.20 -1.85 -6.42
CA ILE A 4 4.72 -0.62 -5.79
C ILE A 4 4.78 0.48 -6.84
N THR A 5 3.68 1.19 -7.02
CA THR A 5 3.60 2.37 -7.86
C THR A 5 3.68 3.63 -7.01
N ASP A 6 4.53 4.54 -7.46
CA ASP A 6 4.68 5.89 -6.92
C ASP A 6 4.18 6.86 -8.00
N PHE A 7 2.92 7.21 -7.91
CA PHE A 7 2.28 8.09 -8.90
C PHE A 7 2.78 9.52 -8.79
N THR A 8 3.10 9.99 -7.60
CA THR A 8 3.63 11.34 -7.37
C THR A 8 4.90 11.57 -8.17
N ASN A 9 5.82 10.61 -8.11
CA ASN A 9 7.11 10.69 -8.81
C ASN A 9 7.11 9.91 -10.14
N ARG A 10 5.96 9.41 -10.58
CA ARG A 10 5.75 8.67 -11.83
C ARG A 10 6.71 7.50 -11.99
N ARG A 11 6.86 6.70 -10.92
CA ARG A 11 7.76 5.55 -10.84
C ARG A 11 7.03 4.28 -10.44
N MET A 12 7.53 3.16 -10.92
CA MET A 12 7.11 1.82 -10.55
C MET A 12 8.33 1.03 -10.07
N TYR A 13 8.22 0.42 -8.89
CA TYR A 13 9.24 -0.46 -8.33
C TYR A 13 8.77 -1.90 -8.41
N PHE A 14 9.66 -2.79 -8.85
CA PHE A 14 9.37 -4.22 -8.94
C PHE A 14 10.57 -5.06 -8.55
N TRP A 15 10.29 -6.26 -8.06
CA TRP A 15 11.28 -7.20 -7.57
C TRP A 15 10.82 -8.66 -7.76
N ARG A 16 11.74 -9.61 -7.60
CA ARG A 16 11.61 -11.04 -7.92
C ARG A 16 11.56 -11.33 -9.40
N GLY A 17 12.71 -11.72 -9.90
CA GLY A 17 13.13 -11.89 -11.27
C GLY A 17 12.44 -12.90 -12.18
N TYR A 18 11.24 -13.38 -11.88
CA TYR A 18 10.56 -14.34 -12.76
C TYR A 18 10.21 -13.78 -14.14
N TYR A 19 10.02 -12.48 -14.26
CA TYR A 19 9.67 -11.87 -15.55
C TYR A 19 10.86 -11.36 -16.36
N PHE A 20 11.99 -11.05 -15.71
CA PHE A 20 13.14 -10.44 -16.42
C PHE A 20 14.39 -11.31 -16.41
N GLY A 21 14.35 -12.47 -15.75
CA GLY A 21 15.55 -13.28 -15.56
C GLY A 21 16.70 -12.56 -14.81
N LYS A 22 16.41 -11.42 -14.18
CA LYS A 22 17.39 -10.57 -13.51
C LYS A 22 17.02 -10.41 -12.04
N GLU A 23 18.00 -10.66 -11.18
CA GLU A 23 17.86 -10.50 -9.73
C GLU A 23 17.95 -9.03 -9.32
N GLY A 24 17.35 -8.66 -8.19
CA GLY A 24 17.45 -7.34 -7.59
C GLY A 24 16.16 -6.53 -7.58
N ILE A 25 16.29 -5.25 -7.22
CA ILE A 25 15.21 -4.26 -7.19
C ILE A 25 15.35 -3.35 -8.39
N TRP A 26 14.28 -3.21 -9.12
CA TRP A 26 14.21 -2.44 -10.35
C TRP A 26 13.22 -1.28 -10.21
N CYS A 27 13.54 -0.19 -10.89
CA CYS A 27 12.66 0.98 -11.01
C CYS A 27 12.45 1.30 -12.48
N GLN A 28 11.21 1.60 -12.84
CA GLN A 28 10.85 2.15 -14.14
C GLN A 28 10.18 3.50 -13.94
N ASP A 29 10.76 4.55 -14.54
CA ASP A 29 10.07 5.81 -14.75
C ASP A 29 8.97 5.62 -15.80
N PHE A 30 7.75 6.13 -15.57
CA PHE A 30 6.67 6.03 -16.56
C PHE A 30 6.98 6.79 -17.86
N ASP A 31 7.84 7.79 -17.78
CA ASP A 31 8.25 8.62 -18.91
C ASP A 31 9.47 8.07 -19.66
N LYS A 32 10.02 6.93 -19.21
CA LYS A 32 11.18 6.29 -19.83
C LYS A 32 10.84 4.89 -20.32
N GLU A 33 11.36 4.53 -21.48
CA GLU A 33 11.15 3.20 -22.07
C GLU A 33 11.83 2.07 -21.29
N LYS A 34 12.89 2.37 -20.54
CA LYS A 34 13.74 1.36 -19.92
C LYS A 34 13.76 1.45 -18.40
N ALA A 35 13.50 0.30 -17.76
CA ALA A 35 13.76 0.14 -16.35
C ALA A 35 15.26 0.14 -16.03
N PHE A 36 15.63 0.66 -14.87
CA PHE A 36 16.97 0.60 -14.33
C PHE A 36 17.03 -0.18 -13.02
N CYS A 37 18.17 -0.82 -12.76
CA CYS A 37 18.38 -1.56 -11.54
C CYS A 37 18.79 -0.60 -10.41
N VAL A 38 18.05 -0.65 -9.30
CA VAL A 38 18.36 0.12 -8.08
C VAL A 38 19.34 -0.64 -7.20
N LEU A 39 19.09 -1.95 -6.97
CA LEU A 39 20.00 -2.83 -6.24
C LEU A 39 20.19 -4.11 -7.03
N LYS A 40 21.43 -4.36 -7.51
CA LYS A 40 21.76 -5.43 -8.48
C LYS A 40 22.38 -6.67 -7.84
N ASP A 41 22.58 -6.77 -6.58
CA ASP A 41 23.31 -7.89 -5.99
C ASP A 41 22.40 -9.13 -5.81
N SER A 42 22.95 -10.31 -6.04
CA SER A 42 22.32 -11.59 -5.70
C SER A 42 21.96 -11.69 -4.20
N LEU A 43 22.64 -10.93 -3.35
CA LEU A 43 22.31 -10.79 -1.93
C LEU A 43 20.91 -10.20 -1.73
N TYR A 44 20.39 -9.39 -2.67
CA TYR A 44 19.09 -8.70 -2.56
C TYR A 44 17.98 -9.37 -3.37
N LYS A 45 18.20 -10.58 -3.90
CA LYS A 45 17.22 -11.29 -4.72
C LYS A 45 15.85 -11.51 -4.06
N ASP A 46 15.85 -11.66 -2.73
CA ASP A 46 14.63 -11.87 -1.94
C ASP A 46 14.11 -10.61 -1.25
N TYR A 47 14.78 -9.47 -1.45
CA TYR A 47 14.35 -8.20 -0.88
C TYR A 47 13.19 -7.62 -1.68
N MET A 48 12.33 -6.91 -0.98
CA MET A 48 11.13 -6.27 -1.53
C MET A 48 11.08 -4.82 -1.11
N VAL A 49 10.61 -3.95 -1.98
CA VAL A 49 10.27 -2.59 -1.60
C VAL A 49 9.09 -2.63 -0.64
N ARG A 50 9.20 -1.91 0.46
CA ARG A 50 8.20 -1.87 1.52
C ARG A 50 7.53 -0.52 1.63
N ALA A 51 8.28 0.54 1.37
CA ALA A 51 7.80 1.90 1.37
C ALA A 51 8.62 2.76 0.41
N VAL A 52 8.00 3.81 -0.08
CA VAL A 52 8.63 4.85 -0.89
C VAL A 52 8.37 6.18 -0.19
N ALA A 53 9.40 7.02 -0.03
CA ALA A 53 9.24 8.37 0.47
C ALA A 53 8.64 9.29 -0.61
N ASP A 54 7.88 10.31 -0.18
CA ASP A 54 7.21 11.23 -1.10
C ASP A 54 8.19 12.02 -1.99
N ASN A 55 9.42 12.20 -1.55
CA ASN A 55 10.48 12.80 -2.34
C ASN A 55 10.93 11.94 -3.55
N GLY A 56 10.46 10.70 -3.66
CA GLY A 56 10.80 9.76 -4.73
C GLY A 56 12.26 9.29 -4.78
N LYS A 57 13.09 9.70 -3.82
CA LYS A 57 14.53 9.38 -3.78
C LYS A 57 14.88 8.26 -2.82
N THR A 58 14.07 8.08 -1.79
CA THR A 58 14.33 7.11 -0.73
C THR A 58 13.29 6.00 -0.76
N ILE A 59 13.74 4.75 -0.77
CA ILE A 59 12.91 3.58 -0.56
C ILE A 59 13.38 2.76 0.63
N ALA A 60 12.46 2.11 1.31
CA ALA A 60 12.76 1.13 2.34
C ALA A 60 12.56 -0.28 1.79
N VAL A 61 13.54 -1.16 1.99
CA VAL A 61 13.51 -2.52 1.48
C VAL A 61 13.85 -3.53 2.56
N SER A 62 13.18 -4.68 2.55
CA SER A 62 13.50 -5.80 3.45
C SER A 62 13.18 -7.14 2.80
N ARG A 63 13.78 -8.24 3.30
CA ARG A 63 13.53 -9.59 2.79
C ARG A 63 12.14 -10.09 3.18
N ASN A 64 11.82 -10.10 4.46
CA ASN A 64 10.55 -10.60 4.98
C ASN A 64 9.83 -9.58 5.85
N ILE A 65 8.49 -9.60 5.80
CA ILE A 65 7.65 -8.84 6.74
C ILE A 65 7.58 -9.63 8.06
N GLY A 66 7.67 -8.91 9.17
CA GLY A 66 7.39 -9.47 10.50
C GLY A 66 8.49 -10.36 11.06
N THR A 67 9.70 -10.21 10.58
CA THR A 67 10.91 -10.80 11.13
C THR A 67 11.85 -9.71 11.65
N ASN A 68 12.81 -10.08 12.52
CA ASN A 68 13.85 -9.16 12.99
C ASN A 68 14.95 -8.91 11.93
N GLU A 69 14.59 -9.03 10.65
CA GLU A 69 15.52 -8.70 9.57
C GLU A 69 15.64 -7.19 9.41
N PRO A 70 16.84 -6.72 9.02
CA PRO A 70 17.07 -5.29 8.87
C PRO A 70 16.23 -4.69 7.78
N LEU A 71 15.81 -3.44 8.00
CA LEU A 71 15.23 -2.58 6.98
C LEU A 71 16.35 -1.74 6.37
N LEU A 72 16.56 -1.88 5.05
CA LEU A 72 17.56 -1.10 4.33
C LEU A 72 16.91 0.16 3.78
N MET A 73 17.54 1.29 4.03
CA MET A 73 17.21 2.58 3.42
C MET A 73 18.07 2.75 2.16
N VAL A 74 17.46 2.99 1.03
CA VAL A 74 18.14 3.03 -0.27
C VAL A 74 17.88 4.34 -0.99
N ASP A 75 18.94 5.00 -1.44
CA ASP A 75 18.87 6.13 -2.38
C ASP A 75 18.72 5.57 -3.81
N VAL A 76 17.58 5.86 -4.41
CA VAL A 76 17.19 5.33 -5.73
C VAL A 76 18.08 5.89 -6.84
N ASP A 77 18.41 7.17 -6.78
CA ASP A 77 19.17 7.86 -7.81
C ASP A 77 20.66 7.50 -7.74
N LYS A 78 21.21 7.40 -6.54
CA LYS A 78 22.59 6.95 -6.30
C LYS A 78 22.76 5.44 -6.39
N LYS A 79 21.65 4.69 -6.29
CA LYS A 79 21.65 3.21 -6.29
C LYS A 79 22.47 2.60 -5.14
N THR A 80 22.40 3.21 -3.98
CA THR A 80 23.19 2.84 -2.79
C THR A 80 22.31 2.70 -1.56
N ILE A 81 22.71 1.77 -0.68
CA ILE A 81 22.16 1.70 0.66
C ILE A 81 22.74 2.86 1.47
N THR A 82 21.88 3.71 1.97
CA THR A 82 22.27 4.89 2.78
C THR A 82 22.30 4.56 4.26
N ASN A 83 21.45 3.65 4.71
CA ASN A 83 21.44 3.18 6.08
C ASN A 83 20.79 1.80 6.23
N THR A 84 21.02 1.18 7.38
CA THR A 84 20.46 -0.13 7.75
C THR A 84 19.92 -0.05 9.17
N ILE A 85 18.60 -0.27 9.32
CA ILE A 85 17.92 -0.21 10.62
C ILE A 85 17.77 -1.64 11.14
N TYR A 86 18.37 -1.90 12.30
CA TYR A 86 18.37 -3.21 12.96
C TYR A 86 17.42 -3.22 14.17
N ASN A 87 17.18 -4.42 14.70
CA ASN A 87 16.53 -4.67 15.99
C ASN A 87 15.04 -4.29 16.07
N HIS A 88 14.38 -4.10 14.92
CA HIS A 88 12.94 -3.85 14.85
C HIS A 88 12.26 -4.80 13.89
N THR A 89 11.01 -5.12 14.19
CA THR A 89 10.15 -5.86 13.28
C THR A 89 9.22 -4.88 12.57
N PHE A 90 9.45 -4.67 11.29
CA PHE A 90 8.66 -3.76 10.48
C PHE A 90 7.52 -4.51 9.76
N ILE A 91 6.29 -4.01 9.92
CA ILE A 91 5.11 -4.46 9.18
C ILE A 91 4.40 -3.24 8.63
N TYR A 92 4.11 -3.24 7.33
CA TYR A 92 3.51 -2.11 6.64
C TYR A 92 4.23 -0.78 6.93
N PRO A 93 5.56 -0.71 6.73
CA PRO A 93 6.28 0.53 7.00
C PRO A 93 5.82 1.64 6.05
N CYS A 94 5.81 2.86 6.59
CA CYS A 94 5.66 4.11 5.82
C CYS A 94 6.84 5.01 6.12
N LEU A 95 7.31 5.72 5.11
CA LEU A 95 8.33 6.75 5.24
C LEU A 95 7.67 8.12 5.38
N ASP A 96 8.32 9.03 6.10
CA ASP A 96 7.97 10.45 6.03
C ASP A 96 8.35 11.04 4.68
N ARG A 97 8.02 12.31 4.45
CA ARG A 97 8.26 13.00 3.18
C ARG A 97 9.70 12.87 2.68
N GLU A 98 10.67 12.97 3.57
CA GLU A 98 12.10 12.97 3.23
C GLU A 98 12.77 11.59 3.35
N GLY A 99 12.07 10.60 3.88
CA GLY A 99 12.65 9.29 4.19
C GLY A 99 13.55 9.30 5.43
N SER A 100 13.40 10.31 6.29
CA SER A 100 14.18 10.48 7.52
C SER A 100 13.60 9.74 8.72
N LYS A 101 12.32 9.37 8.65
CA LYS A 101 11.61 8.63 9.70
C LYS A 101 10.85 7.46 9.09
N VAL A 102 10.77 6.38 9.84
CA VAL A 102 10.01 5.18 9.45
C VAL A 102 8.95 4.90 10.50
N PHE A 103 7.70 5.05 10.12
CA PHE A 103 6.56 4.53 10.89
C PHE A 103 6.36 3.05 10.56
N SER A 104 6.01 2.25 11.54
CA SER A 104 5.58 0.88 11.32
C SER A 104 4.69 0.40 12.46
N VAL A 105 3.99 -0.69 12.22
CA VAL A 105 3.33 -1.47 13.26
C VAL A 105 4.17 -2.70 13.57
N THR A 106 4.17 -3.15 14.81
CA THR A 106 4.89 -4.37 15.18
C THR A 106 4.09 -5.61 14.84
N LYS A 107 4.77 -6.73 14.71
CA LYS A 107 4.14 -8.02 14.41
C LYS A 107 3.09 -8.36 15.47
N SER A 108 1.88 -8.61 15.02
CA SER A 108 0.87 -9.30 15.79
C SER A 108 0.65 -10.71 15.24
N ASP A 109 0.58 -11.69 16.11
CA ASP A 109 0.23 -13.07 15.76
C ASP A 109 -0.98 -13.48 16.61
N ILE A 110 -2.17 -13.47 15.98
CA ILE A 110 -3.43 -13.79 16.67
C ILE A 110 -3.45 -15.22 17.20
N TYR A 111 -2.76 -16.15 16.55
CA TYR A 111 -2.70 -17.54 16.99
C TYR A 111 -1.81 -17.71 18.22
N LYS A 112 -0.89 -16.80 18.43
CA LYS A 112 0.03 -16.77 19.58
C LYS A 112 -0.29 -15.67 20.59
N ASN A 113 -1.41 -14.93 20.40
CA ASN A 113 -1.77 -13.76 21.21
C ASN A 113 -0.65 -12.72 21.33
N ILE A 114 0.15 -12.59 20.28
CA ILE A 114 1.19 -11.55 20.19
C ILE A 114 0.57 -10.31 19.56
N TYR A 115 0.48 -9.24 20.32
CA TYR A 115 0.04 -7.93 19.88
C TYR A 115 1.21 -6.97 19.95
N GLY A 116 1.31 -6.10 18.95
CA GLY A 116 2.39 -5.13 18.89
C GLY A 116 1.88 -3.70 18.95
N ASN A 117 2.77 -2.78 19.23
CA ASN A 117 2.50 -1.35 19.27
C ASN A 117 2.91 -0.70 17.95
N PRO A 118 2.18 0.31 17.45
CA PRO A 118 2.69 1.20 16.42
C PRO A 118 3.86 2.01 16.96
N PHE A 119 4.86 2.24 16.11
CA PHE A 119 6.05 2.98 16.50
C PHE A 119 6.63 3.76 15.32
N CYS A 120 7.40 4.77 15.61
CA CYS A 120 8.21 5.49 14.65
C CYS A 120 9.69 5.46 15.08
N VAL A 121 10.57 5.22 14.12
CA VAL A 121 12.01 5.28 14.32
C VAL A 121 12.62 6.41 13.49
N ASP A 122 13.67 7.01 14.01
CA ASP A 122 14.58 7.82 13.25
C ASP A 122 15.40 6.94 12.30
N ALA A 123 15.39 7.24 11.02
CA ALA A 123 15.98 6.38 9.99
C ALA A 123 17.51 6.35 10.04
N GLU A 124 18.17 7.38 10.56
CA GLU A 124 19.61 7.46 10.66
C GLU A 124 20.13 6.65 11.84
N THR A 125 19.51 6.81 13.00
CA THR A 125 19.98 6.20 14.25
C THR A 125 19.34 4.86 14.58
N GLY A 126 18.20 4.54 13.94
CA GLY A 126 17.36 3.37 14.25
C GLY A 126 16.67 3.46 15.61
N LYS A 127 16.72 4.60 16.31
CA LYS A 127 16.09 4.77 17.62
C LYS A 127 14.59 4.99 17.50
N VAL A 128 13.81 4.36 18.37
CA VAL A 128 12.38 4.64 18.51
C VAL A 128 12.21 6.06 19.08
N ILE A 129 11.46 6.89 18.35
CA ILE A 129 11.19 8.29 18.69
C ILE A 129 9.73 8.55 19.08
N ALA A 130 8.82 7.63 18.72
CA ALA A 130 7.43 7.66 19.16
C ALA A 130 6.85 6.25 19.21
N THR A 131 5.92 6.01 20.15
CA THR A 131 5.20 4.74 20.29
C THR A 131 3.78 5.02 20.78
N LEU A 132 2.79 4.31 20.20
CA LEU A 132 1.45 4.25 20.75
C LEU A 132 1.35 3.01 21.67
N ASP A 133 1.06 3.22 22.95
CA ASP A 133 0.86 2.11 23.89
C ASP A 133 -0.54 1.53 23.77
N GLU A 134 -0.80 0.90 22.63
CA GLU A 134 -2.05 0.21 22.34
C GLU A 134 -1.74 -1.11 21.63
N LYS A 135 -1.97 -2.20 22.36
CA LYS A 135 -1.68 -3.56 21.87
C LYS A 135 -2.90 -4.16 21.18
N THR A 136 -2.85 -4.19 19.85
CA THR A 136 -3.88 -4.83 19.04
C THR A 136 -3.29 -5.46 17.80
N GLN A 137 -4.11 -6.11 17.00
CA GLN A 137 -3.72 -6.51 15.65
C GLN A 137 -3.91 -5.31 14.73
N TRP A 138 -2.85 -4.91 14.05
CA TRP A 138 -2.86 -3.78 13.13
C TRP A 138 -3.11 -4.23 11.69
N GLY A 139 -3.83 -3.39 10.96
CA GLY A 139 -4.08 -3.54 9.52
C GLY A 139 -3.06 -2.74 8.68
N ASN A 140 -3.46 -2.42 7.47
CA ASN A 140 -2.64 -1.66 6.53
C ASN A 140 -2.41 -0.22 7.01
N THR A 141 -1.34 0.38 6.47
CA THR A 141 -0.97 1.78 6.67
C THR A 141 -1.12 2.54 5.36
N ALA A 142 -1.42 3.83 5.43
CA ALA A 142 -1.50 4.72 4.29
C ALA A 142 -0.85 6.07 4.61
N TYR A 143 0.18 6.45 3.85
CA TYR A 143 0.87 7.73 4.01
C TYR A 143 0.13 8.85 3.30
N HIS A 144 -0.02 10.00 3.97
CA HIS A 144 -0.66 11.21 3.45
C HIS A 144 0.38 12.33 3.28
N PRO A 145 0.77 12.66 2.04
CA PRO A 145 1.89 13.58 1.78
C PRO A 145 1.65 15.00 2.30
N THR A 146 0.45 15.55 2.09
CA THR A 146 0.15 16.94 2.47
C THR A 146 0.26 17.16 3.99
N SER A 147 -0.28 16.22 4.78
CA SER A 147 -0.24 16.33 6.24
C SER A 147 0.98 15.65 6.88
N ASN A 148 1.87 15.08 6.07
CA ASN A 148 3.02 14.26 6.52
C ASN A 148 2.61 13.27 7.62
N SER A 149 1.55 12.50 7.35
CA SER A 149 0.92 11.64 8.35
C SER A 149 0.68 10.23 7.80
N VAL A 150 0.58 9.27 8.71
CA VAL A 150 0.18 7.90 8.40
C VAL A 150 -1.17 7.61 9.01
N TYR A 151 -2.11 7.14 8.19
CA TYR A 151 -3.36 6.54 8.65
C TYR A 151 -3.19 5.02 8.77
N PHE A 152 -3.70 4.43 9.83
CA PHE A 152 -3.61 3.00 10.06
C PHE A 152 -4.79 2.50 10.89
N SER A 153 -5.18 1.25 10.69
CA SER A 153 -6.35 0.68 11.32
C SER A 153 -6.00 -0.42 12.31
N ALA A 154 -6.82 -0.56 13.35
CA ALA A 154 -6.87 -1.80 14.12
C ALA A 154 -7.67 -2.83 13.31
N PHE A 155 -7.01 -3.94 12.93
CA PHE A 155 -7.56 -4.92 12.01
C PHE A 155 -8.88 -5.54 12.51
N ARG A 156 -9.91 -5.47 11.66
CA ARG A 156 -11.28 -5.94 11.96
C ARG A 156 -11.92 -5.26 13.17
N GLN A 157 -11.44 -4.08 13.54
CA GLN A 157 -12.06 -3.25 14.57
C GLN A 157 -12.53 -1.92 13.93
N PRO A 158 -13.40 -1.18 14.58
CA PRO A 158 -13.86 0.12 14.06
C PRO A 158 -12.90 1.25 14.39
N ASN A 159 -11.64 0.97 14.69
CA ASN A 159 -10.68 1.97 15.14
C ASN A 159 -9.73 2.33 13.99
N LEU A 160 -9.68 3.61 13.66
CA LEU A 160 -8.73 4.22 12.75
C LEU A 160 -7.89 5.23 13.51
N TYR A 161 -6.62 5.31 13.19
CA TYR A 161 -5.66 6.16 13.85
C TYR A 161 -4.86 6.95 12.83
N LYS A 162 -4.30 8.07 13.29
CA LYS A 162 -3.37 8.92 12.55
C LYS A 162 -2.11 9.13 13.37
N PHE A 163 -0.97 9.02 12.74
CA PHE A 163 0.32 9.43 13.27
C PHE A 163 0.88 10.55 12.41
N ASN A 164 1.29 11.65 13.02
CA ASN A 164 1.88 12.79 12.31
C ASN A 164 3.39 12.82 12.53
N PHE A 165 4.16 12.80 11.44
CA PHE A 165 5.62 12.76 11.49
C PHE A 165 6.27 14.06 11.97
N ASP A 166 5.60 15.21 11.82
CA ASP A 166 6.15 16.50 12.21
C ASP A 166 6.00 16.72 13.71
N THR A 167 4.88 16.31 14.29
CA THR A 167 4.59 16.47 15.72
C THR A 167 4.92 15.24 16.56
N LEU A 168 5.13 14.08 15.92
CA LEU A 168 5.30 12.76 16.55
C LEU A 168 4.10 12.33 17.41
N MET A 169 2.91 12.81 17.09
CA MET A 169 1.68 12.58 17.85
C MET A 169 0.79 11.54 17.20
N PHE A 170 0.18 10.70 18.02
CA PHE A 170 -0.88 9.79 17.64
C PHE A 170 -2.25 10.39 17.99
N SER A 171 -3.23 10.18 17.13
CA SER A 171 -4.63 10.53 17.39
C SER A 171 -5.56 9.44 16.89
N ALA A 172 -6.66 9.22 17.60
CA ALA A 172 -7.74 8.35 17.16
C ALA A 172 -8.71 9.16 16.27
N ILE A 173 -9.17 8.55 15.19
CA ILE A 173 -10.13 9.14 14.26
C ILE A 173 -11.52 8.56 14.56
N PRO A 174 -12.54 9.39 14.74
CA PRO A 174 -13.91 8.91 14.89
C PRO A 174 -14.37 8.16 13.64
N THR A 175 -14.85 6.93 13.83
CA THR A 175 -15.40 6.10 12.75
C THR A 175 -16.73 5.46 13.16
N ASP A 176 -17.48 4.97 12.19
CA ASP A 176 -18.70 4.22 12.46
C ASP A 176 -18.37 2.88 13.16
N LYS A 177 -18.79 2.73 14.42
CA LYS A 177 -18.52 1.55 15.25
C LYS A 177 -19.06 0.23 14.66
N LYS A 178 -19.94 0.30 13.66
CA LYS A 178 -20.48 -0.87 12.95
C LYS A 178 -19.57 -1.37 11.83
N ILE A 179 -18.61 -0.54 11.38
CA ILE A 179 -17.68 -0.86 10.28
C ILE A 179 -16.42 -1.47 10.87
N ARG A 180 -16.15 -2.73 10.56
CA ARG A 180 -14.88 -3.39 10.89
C ARG A 180 -13.87 -3.14 9.79
N ILE A 181 -12.92 -2.24 10.04
CA ILE A 181 -11.97 -1.75 9.04
C ILE A 181 -10.99 -2.87 8.65
N SER A 182 -10.81 -3.06 7.36
CA SER A 182 -9.85 -4.01 6.79
C SER A 182 -8.73 -3.32 6.03
N ASP A 183 -8.97 -2.13 5.49
CA ASP A 183 -7.99 -1.39 4.71
C ASP A 183 -8.22 0.13 4.83
N CYS A 184 -7.16 0.91 4.63
CA CYS A 184 -7.22 2.35 4.48
C CYS A 184 -6.25 2.81 3.38
N LYS A 185 -6.62 3.87 2.64
CA LYS A 185 -5.81 4.46 1.57
C LYS A 185 -6.02 5.96 1.51
N VAL A 186 -4.96 6.69 1.25
CA VAL A 186 -5.03 8.13 0.97
C VAL A 186 -5.49 8.34 -0.47
N ALA A 187 -6.32 9.33 -0.71
CA ALA A 187 -6.76 9.71 -2.05
C ALA A 187 -5.58 10.30 -2.84
N CYS A 188 -5.48 9.98 -4.14
CA CYS A 188 -4.36 10.41 -4.98
C CYS A 188 -4.21 11.94 -5.12
N ASP A 189 -5.30 12.69 -4.90
CA ASP A 189 -5.31 14.16 -4.89
C ASP A 189 -4.95 14.76 -3.52
N ASN A 190 -4.69 13.91 -2.54
CA ASN A 190 -4.37 14.28 -1.16
C ASN A 190 -5.43 15.17 -0.46
N LYS A 191 -6.69 15.13 -0.93
CA LYS A 191 -7.81 15.88 -0.33
C LYS A 191 -8.56 15.09 0.74
N GLY A 192 -8.09 13.88 1.02
CA GLY A 192 -8.71 13.01 2.02
C GLY A 192 -8.20 11.59 1.90
N TYR A 193 -8.93 10.68 2.49
CA TYR A 193 -8.57 9.28 2.54
C TYR A 193 -9.82 8.38 2.56
N TYR A 194 -9.61 7.13 2.23
CA TYR A 194 -10.64 6.10 2.25
C TYR A 194 -10.35 5.10 3.35
N TYR A 195 -11.39 4.59 3.97
CA TYR A 195 -11.31 3.31 4.68
C TYR A 195 -12.38 2.36 4.17
N LEU A 196 -12.04 1.09 4.17
CA LEU A 196 -12.88 0.00 3.69
C LEU A 196 -13.05 -1.02 4.80
N GLY A 197 -14.29 -1.37 5.09
CA GLY A 197 -14.59 -2.39 6.08
C GLY A 197 -16.03 -2.86 6.01
N SER A 198 -16.32 -4.08 6.41
CA SER A 198 -17.67 -4.65 6.38
C SER A 198 -18.38 -4.50 5.02
N ASN A 199 -17.63 -4.48 3.91
CA ASN A 199 -18.10 -4.18 2.53
C ASN A 199 -18.67 -2.76 2.35
N ILE A 200 -18.23 -1.82 3.17
CA ILE A 200 -18.58 -0.40 3.09
C ILE A 200 -17.30 0.38 2.81
N LEU A 201 -17.30 1.17 1.73
CA LEU A 201 -16.26 2.14 1.42
C LEU A 201 -16.70 3.49 1.94
N VAL A 202 -15.84 4.15 2.71
CA VAL A 202 -16.09 5.49 3.28
C VAL A 202 -14.98 6.44 2.82
N TYR A 203 -15.35 7.64 2.40
CA TYR A 203 -14.43 8.72 2.11
C TYR A 203 -14.49 9.78 3.21
N MET A 204 -13.33 10.13 3.72
CA MET A 204 -13.10 11.15 4.73
C MET A 204 -12.31 12.30 4.12
N ASN A 205 -12.64 13.53 4.48
CA ASN A 205 -11.82 14.71 4.13
C ASN A 205 -10.59 14.84 5.05
N ASN A 206 -9.79 15.89 4.84
CA ASN A 206 -8.59 16.13 5.64
C ASN A 206 -8.87 16.61 7.08
N GLU A 207 -10.10 17.00 7.36
CA GLU A 207 -10.63 17.38 8.67
C GLU A 207 -11.16 16.18 9.46
N ASP A 208 -10.98 14.96 8.93
CA ASP A 208 -11.47 13.69 9.49
C ASP A 208 -13.00 13.61 9.55
N GLU A 209 -13.72 14.28 8.62
CA GLU A 209 -15.17 14.24 8.47
C GLU A 209 -15.58 13.30 7.33
N GLU A 210 -16.65 12.53 7.55
CA GLU A 210 -17.20 11.68 6.50
C GLU A 210 -17.92 12.53 5.45
N VAL A 211 -17.49 12.42 4.19
CA VAL A 211 -18.09 13.11 3.05
C VAL A 211 -19.12 12.23 2.36
N TRP A 212 -18.81 10.93 2.17
CA TRP A 212 -19.73 9.98 1.55
C TRP A 212 -19.35 8.52 1.87
N ARG A 213 -20.29 7.61 1.62
CA ARG A 213 -20.06 6.17 1.70
C ARG A 213 -20.80 5.38 0.63
N ILE A 214 -20.26 4.21 0.29
CA ILE A 214 -20.94 3.21 -0.54
C ILE A 214 -21.07 1.92 0.26
N ASN A 215 -22.29 1.45 0.44
CA ASN A 215 -22.58 0.17 1.07
C ASN A 215 -22.79 -0.92 0.00
N PHE A 216 -21.71 -1.59 -0.41
CA PHE A 216 -21.76 -2.67 -1.39
C PHE A 216 -22.58 -3.88 -0.88
N LYS A 217 -22.60 -4.11 0.45
CA LYS A 217 -23.36 -5.21 1.03
C LYS A 217 -24.84 -5.10 0.72
N GLU A 218 -25.41 -3.90 0.86
CA GLU A 218 -26.82 -3.65 0.59
C GLU A 218 -27.11 -3.60 -0.90
N LYS A 219 -26.29 -2.84 -1.66
CA LYS A 219 -26.48 -2.64 -3.11
C LYS A 219 -26.33 -3.94 -3.90
N GLU A 220 -25.39 -4.81 -3.53
CA GLU A 220 -25.07 -6.03 -4.25
C GLU A 220 -25.57 -7.30 -3.55
N LYS A 221 -26.31 -7.17 -2.45
CA LYS A 221 -26.83 -8.31 -1.64
C LYS A 221 -25.74 -9.32 -1.25
N LEU A 222 -24.56 -8.81 -0.89
CA LEU A 222 -23.41 -9.63 -0.50
C LEU A 222 -23.66 -10.30 0.85
N SER A 223 -23.07 -11.48 1.07
CA SER A 223 -23.25 -12.27 2.30
C SER A 223 -22.81 -11.55 3.58
N GLY A 224 -21.97 -10.54 3.46
CA GLY A 224 -21.41 -9.78 4.57
C GLY A 224 -20.43 -10.56 5.44
N LYS A 225 -19.99 -11.74 5.00
CA LYS A 225 -18.98 -12.57 5.67
C LYS A 225 -17.54 -12.18 5.30
N THR A 226 -17.36 -11.10 4.54
CA THR A 226 -16.04 -10.72 4.03
C THR A 226 -15.13 -10.27 5.14
N LEU A 227 -14.04 -10.97 5.28
CA LEU A 227 -13.02 -10.71 6.28
C LEU A 227 -11.84 -9.90 5.72
N PHE A 228 -11.72 -9.83 4.40
CA PHE A 228 -10.66 -9.12 3.71
C PHE A 228 -11.22 -8.37 2.52
N SER A 229 -10.79 -7.14 2.39
CA SER A 229 -11.05 -6.28 1.23
C SER A 229 -9.85 -5.38 1.04
N ILE A 230 -9.59 -4.99 -0.19
CA ILE A 230 -8.48 -4.14 -0.59
C ILE A 230 -9.05 -2.93 -1.32
N CYS A 231 -8.59 -1.75 -0.96
CA CYS A 231 -8.91 -0.50 -1.62
C CYS A 231 -7.66 0.07 -2.28
N LEU A 232 -7.78 0.50 -3.53
CA LEU A 232 -6.74 1.19 -4.28
C LEU A 232 -7.28 2.56 -4.69
N SER A 233 -6.57 3.62 -4.34
CA SER A 233 -7.00 5.00 -4.55
C SER A 233 -6.02 5.85 -5.35
N ASP A 234 -5.06 5.20 -6.01
CA ASP A 234 -3.96 5.88 -6.69
C ASP A 234 -4.34 6.45 -8.07
N HIS A 235 -5.63 6.42 -8.41
CA HIS A 235 -6.15 6.95 -9.67
C HIS A 235 -6.93 8.25 -9.45
N PRO A 236 -6.78 9.28 -10.32
CA PRO A 236 -7.50 10.55 -10.17
C PRO A 236 -9.01 10.41 -10.28
N ASP A 237 -9.51 9.53 -11.14
CA ASP A 237 -10.94 9.41 -11.45
C ASP A 237 -11.60 8.16 -10.84
N TYR A 238 -10.83 7.16 -10.44
CA TYR A 238 -11.35 5.88 -10.00
C TYR A 238 -10.77 5.41 -8.68
N ILE A 239 -11.57 4.60 -7.98
CA ILE A 239 -11.16 3.80 -6.83
C ILE A 239 -11.43 2.35 -7.19
N ALA A 240 -10.45 1.48 -7.03
CA ALA A 240 -10.65 0.06 -7.18
C ALA A 240 -10.85 -0.59 -5.81
N VAL A 241 -11.97 -1.26 -5.64
CA VAL A 241 -12.33 -1.96 -4.40
C VAL A 241 -12.48 -3.45 -4.70
N TYR A 242 -11.60 -4.26 -4.14
CA TYR A 242 -11.69 -5.70 -4.26
C TYR A 242 -12.31 -6.31 -3.00
N LEU A 243 -13.41 -7.00 -3.18
CA LEU A 243 -14.10 -7.71 -2.12
C LEU A 243 -13.93 -9.21 -2.30
N LEU A 244 -13.35 -9.88 -1.30
CA LEU A 244 -13.18 -11.34 -1.31
C LEU A 244 -14.53 -12.09 -1.28
N ASP A 245 -15.59 -11.44 -0.80
CA ASP A 245 -16.94 -11.98 -0.87
C ASP A 245 -17.40 -12.04 -2.33
N GLY A 246 -17.23 -13.22 -2.90
CA GLY A 246 -17.53 -13.48 -4.30
C GLY A 246 -16.44 -13.09 -5.29
N ASN A 247 -15.26 -12.63 -4.84
CA ASN A 247 -14.13 -12.22 -5.69
C ASN A 247 -14.50 -11.14 -6.72
N TRP A 248 -15.17 -10.09 -6.24
CA TRP A 248 -15.59 -8.97 -7.06
C TRP A 248 -14.62 -7.80 -6.96
N LEU A 249 -14.28 -7.23 -8.10
CA LEU A 249 -13.64 -5.92 -8.23
C LEU A 249 -14.73 -4.89 -8.58
N PHE A 250 -14.80 -3.83 -7.81
CA PHE A 250 -15.63 -2.66 -8.09
C PHE A 250 -14.69 -1.52 -8.50
N ILE A 251 -14.95 -0.91 -9.64
CA ILE A 251 -14.26 0.27 -10.15
C ILE A 251 -15.22 1.44 -9.96
N VAL A 252 -15.01 2.21 -8.92
CA VAL A 252 -15.87 3.32 -8.50
C VAL A 252 -15.38 4.60 -9.14
N ASN A 253 -16.25 5.32 -9.83
CA ASN A 253 -15.99 6.67 -10.31
C ASN A 253 -16.06 7.65 -9.13
N ARG A 254 -15.02 8.45 -8.93
CA ARG A 254 -14.91 9.40 -7.81
C ARG A 254 -15.83 10.61 -7.93
N ASN A 255 -16.28 10.94 -9.15
CA ASN A 255 -17.06 12.15 -9.41
C ASN A 255 -18.57 11.96 -9.16
N ASP A 256 -19.11 10.79 -9.48
CA ASP A 256 -20.54 10.49 -9.41
C ASP A 256 -20.89 9.28 -8.54
N PHE A 257 -19.86 8.60 -8.01
CA PHE A 257 -19.99 7.38 -7.18
C PHE A 257 -20.69 6.21 -7.87
N SER A 258 -20.83 6.27 -9.19
CA SER A 258 -21.19 5.11 -10.00
C SER A 258 -20.07 4.08 -9.97
N TYR A 259 -20.39 2.82 -10.23
CA TYR A 259 -19.37 1.80 -10.31
C TYR A 259 -19.66 0.74 -11.35
N LYS A 260 -18.60 0.19 -11.89
CA LYS A 260 -18.61 -1.04 -12.69
C LYS A 260 -18.15 -2.19 -11.82
N LYS A 261 -18.65 -3.40 -12.06
CA LYS A 261 -18.17 -4.59 -11.37
C LYS A 261 -17.58 -5.60 -12.34
N TYR A 262 -16.49 -6.22 -11.92
CA TYR A 262 -15.76 -7.20 -12.67
C TYR A 262 -15.48 -8.44 -11.82
N LYS A 263 -15.72 -9.64 -12.37
CA LYS A 263 -15.48 -10.91 -11.68
C LYS A 263 -14.02 -11.32 -11.86
N LEU A 264 -13.19 -11.08 -10.88
CA LEU A 264 -11.74 -11.32 -10.97
C LEU A 264 -11.32 -12.76 -10.73
N GLY A 265 -12.12 -13.55 -10.03
CA GLY A 265 -11.63 -14.79 -9.44
C GLY A 265 -10.71 -14.52 -8.23
N ARG A 266 -9.88 -15.47 -7.85
CA ARG A 266 -8.95 -15.32 -6.71
C ARG A 266 -7.73 -14.53 -7.14
N VAL A 267 -7.58 -13.32 -6.60
CA VAL A 267 -6.49 -12.39 -6.92
C VAL A 267 -5.49 -12.33 -5.76
N GLY A 268 -4.22 -12.33 -6.07
CA GLY A 268 -3.16 -12.12 -5.09
C GLY A 268 -2.88 -10.65 -4.83
N PHE A 269 -2.93 -9.81 -5.88
CA PHE A 269 -2.52 -8.41 -5.81
C PHE A 269 -3.04 -7.60 -7.00
N SER A 270 -3.35 -6.31 -6.79
CA SER A 270 -3.74 -5.37 -7.85
C SER A 270 -3.28 -3.95 -7.50
N GLU A 271 -2.85 -3.20 -8.51
CA GLU A 271 -2.49 -1.77 -8.40
C GLU A 271 -2.82 -1.05 -9.71
N PHE A 272 -3.02 0.26 -9.66
CA PHE A 272 -3.16 1.07 -10.86
C PHE A 272 -1.81 1.21 -11.59
N PHE A 273 -1.84 1.11 -12.91
CA PHE A 273 -0.66 1.28 -13.76
C PHE A 273 -0.63 2.67 -14.38
N ASN A 274 -1.77 3.11 -14.90
CA ASN A 274 -1.96 4.45 -15.47
C ASN A 274 -3.46 4.80 -15.46
N ASN A 275 -3.81 5.93 -16.07
CA ASN A 275 -5.19 6.43 -16.07
C ASN A 275 -6.24 5.54 -16.74
N SER A 276 -5.86 4.43 -17.35
CA SER A 276 -6.78 3.53 -18.02
C SER A 276 -6.61 2.06 -17.64
N LEU A 277 -5.51 1.72 -16.96
CA LEU A 277 -5.14 0.33 -16.71
C LEU A 277 -4.92 0.06 -15.24
N LEU A 278 -5.45 -1.07 -14.80
CA LEU A 278 -5.24 -1.65 -13.49
C LEU A 278 -4.41 -2.92 -13.62
N PHE A 279 -3.34 -3.05 -12.86
CA PHE A 279 -2.63 -4.32 -12.75
C PHE A 279 -3.42 -5.32 -11.95
N ILE A 280 -3.50 -6.53 -12.47
CA ILE A 280 -4.09 -7.69 -11.80
C ILE A 280 -3.07 -8.81 -11.77
N TYR A 281 -2.88 -9.37 -10.58
CA TYR A 281 -2.03 -10.53 -10.39
C TYR A 281 -2.85 -11.73 -9.92
N LYS A 282 -2.95 -12.74 -10.77
CA LYS A 282 -3.63 -13.99 -10.42
C LYS A 282 -2.88 -15.20 -10.98
N ASN A 283 -2.79 -16.26 -10.19
CA ASN A 283 -2.15 -17.53 -10.58
C ASN A 283 -0.73 -17.33 -11.16
N ASP A 284 0.09 -16.51 -10.49
CA ASP A 284 1.46 -16.16 -10.89
C ASP A 284 1.59 -15.41 -12.22
N ASN A 285 0.49 -14.97 -12.80
CA ASN A 285 0.48 -14.16 -14.01
C ASN A 285 0.09 -12.73 -13.69
N LEU A 286 0.78 -11.79 -14.33
CA LEU A 286 0.45 -10.38 -14.32
C LEU A 286 -0.33 -10.03 -15.59
N SER A 287 -1.45 -9.35 -15.44
CA SER A 287 -2.25 -8.80 -16.52
C SER A 287 -2.62 -7.36 -16.25
N THR A 288 -3.07 -6.65 -17.27
CA THR A 288 -3.69 -5.34 -17.18
C THR A 288 -5.18 -5.46 -17.49
N LEU A 289 -6.00 -4.79 -16.70
CA LEU A 289 -7.42 -4.61 -16.93
C LEU A 289 -7.65 -3.17 -17.40
N ASN A 290 -8.25 -3.01 -18.59
CA ASN A 290 -8.68 -1.71 -19.05
C ASN A 290 -9.93 -1.26 -18.27
N LEU A 291 -9.90 -0.06 -17.66
CA LEU A 291 -10.98 0.44 -16.79
C LEU A 291 -12.25 0.84 -17.56
N GLU A 292 -12.13 1.15 -18.85
CA GLU A 292 -13.26 1.56 -19.68
C GLU A 292 -13.98 0.34 -20.28
N THR A 293 -13.20 -0.57 -20.89
CA THR A 293 -13.73 -1.73 -21.61
C THR A 293 -13.89 -2.96 -20.76
N LEU A 294 -13.22 -3.03 -19.59
CA LEU A 294 -13.08 -4.21 -18.74
C LEU A 294 -12.40 -5.40 -19.44
N GLU A 295 -11.61 -5.12 -20.47
CA GLU A 295 -10.82 -6.13 -21.17
C GLU A 295 -9.52 -6.42 -20.40
N GLU A 296 -9.25 -7.68 -20.09
CA GLU A 296 -8.02 -8.13 -19.45
C GLU A 296 -7.03 -8.62 -20.52
N LYS A 297 -5.78 -8.12 -20.46
CA LYS A 297 -4.67 -8.55 -21.34
C LYS A 297 -3.46 -8.95 -20.52
N PRO A 298 -2.72 -10.01 -20.93
CA PRO A 298 -1.45 -10.35 -20.31
C PRO A 298 -0.49 -9.14 -20.35
N PHE A 299 0.14 -8.84 -19.24
CA PHE A 299 1.18 -7.81 -19.19
C PHE A 299 2.55 -8.46 -19.44
N LEU A 300 3.13 -8.11 -20.59
CA LEU A 300 4.49 -8.49 -20.94
C LEU A 300 5.34 -7.24 -20.78
N PRO A 301 6.17 -7.14 -19.72
CA PRO A 301 7.06 -6.00 -19.56
C PRO A 301 8.02 -5.94 -20.74
N THR A 302 8.10 -4.80 -21.39
CA THR A 302 9.12 -4.57 -22.42
C THR A 302 10.48 -4.51 -21.76
N THR A 303 11.19 -5.61 -21.78
CA THR A 303 12.62 -5.61 -21.44
C THR A 303 13.34 -4.90 -22.58
N GLY A 304 13.81 -3.70 -22.39
CA GLY A 304 14.76 -3.05 -23.30
C GLY A 304 16.14 -3.72 -23.27
N ALA A 305 16.18 -5.04 -23.14
CA ALA A 305 17.34 -5.88 -23.31
C ALA A 305 17.12 -6.62 -24.63
N SER A 306 17.66 -6.07 -25.73
CA SER A 306 18.16 -6.96 -26.78
C SER A 306 19.03 -8.02 -26.11
N LEU A 307 18.71 -9.24 -26.35
CA LEU A 307 19.52 -10.43 -26.05
C LEU A 307 20.96 -10.26 -26.48
#